data_775fbdecef791459c1c7d25acc5d4eb4
#
_entry.id   775fbdecef791459c1c7d25acc5d4eb4
#
_cell.length_a   1.000
_cell.length_b   1.000
_cell.length_c   1.000
_cell.angle_alpha   90.00
_cell.angle_beta   90.00
_cell.angle_gamma   90.00
#
_symmetry.space_group_name_H-M   'P 1'
#
loop_
_entity.id
_entity.type
_entity.pdbx_description
1 polymer ?
#
loop_
_entity_poly.entity_id
_entity_poly.type
_entity_poly.pdbx_seq_one_letter_code
_entity_poly.pdbx_strand_id
1 'polypeptide(L)'
;MKETDRRAVLRNAGLAVTAAAIGEPLATAPAQTQASKVTSPNQVTELPNDLTRRLARFIVSARFADMPEAVRHEARRTLLNWVGCAVGGSQHETVANAVAALAPFFGARQETLFGRPERMDVLHAALLNGISSHVLDFDDTHAQTTIHPAAPVAPAILALAEHRPVSGRDLIEALVIGVETECRIGKAVVPSHYDRGWHITGTAGVFGSGAAAGKLLGLNEQQMCWALGLAATQPVGLIEMFGSMTKSFHPGRAAQNGLAAAHLAGRGFTASEHGLEAHFGWLNVLNTERNPAALDGEGWEILKNSYKPFACGLVVHPAIDGCIQLRSRNHLAADMVERVEIAVHPRVMQITAIKAPKTGLEGKFSVYHAAAVAIVDGAAGERQFSDESVRAPATAAFRRRVFPTADAAIGKDQARVAIALKNGERPTVFVEHAVGSIENPMSDRMIEDKFLGLAEGILATDQARSIIDLCWRADQLADAGEIARRGGTT
;
A
#
# COMPACT_ATOMS: atom_id res chain seq x y z
N MET A 1 -6.29 -44.25 -34.60
CA MET A 1 -5.18 -45.07 -34.06
C MET A 1 -4.99 -44.72 -32.59
N LYS A 2 -5.50 -45.65 -31.78
CA LYS A 2 -5.13 -46.10 -30.44
C LYS A 2 -4.70 -45.08 -29.38
N GLU A 3 -5.63 -44.90 -28.44
CA GLU A 3 -5.34 -44.63 -27.02
C GLU A 3 -4.26 -45.54 -26.48
N THR A 4 -3.31 -45.01 -25.74
CA THR A 4 -2.44 -45.77 -24.82
C THR A 4 -2.17 -44.96 -23.56
N ASP A 5 -2.86 -45.33 -22.54
CA ASP A 5 -2.51 -45.66 -21.17
C ASP A 5 -1.45 -44.82 -20.43
N ARG A 6 -1.96 -43.89 -19.55
CA ARG A 6 -1.20 -43.10 -18.57
C ARG A 6 -1.29 -43.65 -17.13
N ARG A 7 -1.48 -44.98 -16.94
CA ARG A 7 -1.66 -45.58 -15.60
C ARG A 7 -0.54 -46.53 -15.14
N ALA A 8 0.70 -46.39 -15.59
CA ALA A 8 1.78 -47.33 -15.28
C ALA A 8 3.11 -46.73 -14.81
N VAL A 9 3.12 -45.66 -13.97
CA VAL A 9 4.37 -45.11 -13.38
C VAL A 9 4.25 -44.79 -11.88
N LEU A 10 3.52 -45.56 -11.13
CA LEU A 10 3.57 -45.47 -9.66
C LEU A 10 3.47 -46.84 -9.00
N ARG A 11 4.46 -47.72 -9.24
CA ARG A 11 4.76 -48.86 -8.37
C ARG A 11 6.24 -49.20 -8.48
N ASN A 12 6.90 -49.25 -7.30
CA ASN A 12 8.24 -49.73 -6.99
C ASN A 12 9.29 -48.71 -6.63
N ALA A 13 9.37 -48.42 -5.33
CA ALA A 13 10.61 -48.22 -4.61
C ALA A 13 10.35 -48.50 -3.11
N GLY A 14 10.27 -49.80 -2.78
CA GLY A 14 10.42 -50.25 -1.41
C GLY A 14 11.91 -50.57 -1.20
N LEU A 15 12.57 -49.89 -0.29
CA LEU A 15 13.93 -50.27 0.17
C LEU A 15 13.83 -50.78 1.60
N ALA A 16 14.15 -52.08 1.74
CA ALA A 16 14.34 -52.75 3.01
C ALA A 16 15.62 -52.31 3.69
N VAL A 17 15.55 -51.98 4.99
CA VAL A 17 16.71 -51.81 5.85
C VAL A 17 16.84 -53.06 6.72
N THR A 18 17.91 -53.79 6.50
CA THR A 18 18.32 -54.97 7.31
C THR A 18 19.00 -54.45 8.59
N ALA A 19 18.54 -54.98 9.72
CA ALA A 19 19.20 -54.83 11.01
C ALA A 19 20.37 -55.79 11.15
N ALA A 20 21.49 -55.31 11.69
CA ALA A 20 22.56 -56.16 12.24
C ALA A 20 22.81 -55.74 13.69
N ALA A 21 22.54 -56.66 14.60
CA ALA A 21 22.89 -56.59 16.00
C ALA A 21 24.29 -57.13 16.21
N ILE A 22 25.05 -56.55 17.19
CA ILE A 22 25.96 -57.26 18.14
C ILE A 22 26.63 -56.19 19.06
N GLY A 23 26.65 -56.45 20.39
CA GLY A 23 27.56 -55.83 21.32
C GLY A 23 26.99 -55.43 22.69
N GLU A 24 27.24 -56.21 23.68
CA GLU A 24 26.80 -56.14 25.10
C GLU A 24 27.51 -55.04 25.95
N PRO A 25 27.21 -54.90 27.25
CA PRO A 25 26.99 -53.56 27.88
C PRO A 25 28.15 -53.14 28.78
N LEU A 26 28.33 -51.85 28.94
CA LEU A 26 29.08 -51.25 30.02
C LEU A 26 28.15 -50.37 30.88
N ALA A 27 28.03 -50.74 32.16
CA ALA A 27 27.31 -50.02 33.18
C ALA A 27 28.03 -48.71 33.54
N THR A 28 27.27 -47.62 33.51
CA THR A 28 27.66 -46.36 34.21
C THR A 28 26.43 -45.71 34.86
N ALA A 29 26.67 -45.16 36.06
CA ALA A 29 25.76 -44.63 37.02
C ALA A 29 24.78 -43.53 36.54
N PRO A 30 23.66 -43.28 37.23
CA PRO A 30 22.64 -42.34 36.76
C PRO A 30 23.08 -40.87 36.95
N ALA A 31 23.27 -40.16 35.85
CA ALA A 31 23.27 -38.69 35.85
C ALA A 31 21.82 -38.21 35.92
N GLN A 32 21.48 -37.49 36.96
CA GLN A 32 20.21 -36.78 37.07
C GLN A 32 20.16 -35.71 36.00
N THR A 33 19.52 -36.00 34.90
CA THR A 33 19.18 -35.01 33.86
C THR A 33 17.93 -34.24 34.37
N GLN A 34 18.15 -33.02 34.83
CA GLN A 34 17.07 -32.06 34.99
C GLN A 34 16.40 -31.90 33.60
N ALA A 35 15.21 -32.44 33.45
CA ALA A 35 14.34 -32.19 32.34
C ALA A 35 14.01 -30.68 32.34
N SER A 36 14.73 -29.89 31.53
CA SER A 36 14.30 -28.56 31.17
C SER A 36 12.91 -28.75 30.53
N LYS A 37 11.89 -28.16 31.15
CA LYS A 37 10.55 -28.05 30.57
C LYS A 37 10.72 -27.33 29.23
N VAL A 38 10.71 -28.10 28.14
CA VAL A 38 10.43 -27.58 26.82
C VAL A 38 9.00 -27.07 26.91
N THR A 39 8.84 -25.78 27.06
CA THR A 39 7.57 -25.11 26.90
C THR A 39 7.11 -25.43 25.49
N SER A 40 5.97 -26.11 25.38
CA SER A 40 5.30 -26.43 24.11
C SER A 40 5.18 -25.15 23.29
N PRO A 41 5.60 -25.15 22.01
CA PRO A 41 5.37 -24.02 21.16
C PRO A 41 3.88 -23.93 20.84
N ASN A 42 3.33 -22.73 21.07
CA ASN A 42 2.02 -22.27 20.64
C ASN A 42 0.78 -22.87 21.33
N GLN A 43 0.40 -22.28 22.46
CA GLN A 43 -1.01 -22.02 22.66
C GLN A 43 -1.44 -21.02 21.57
N VAL A 44 -1.96 -21.51 20.45
CA VAL A 44 -2.70 -20.70 19.50
C VAL A 44 -3.93 -20.23 20.25
N THR A 45 -3.91 -18.98 20.71
CA THR A 45 -5.09 -18.35 21.33
C THR A 45 -6.22 -18.48 20.31
N GLU A 46 -7.28 -19.21 20.65
CA GLU A 46 -8.43 -19.34 19.76
C GLU A 46 -8.99 -17.94 19.49
N LEU A 47 -9.21 -17.64 18.20
CA LEU A 47 -9.84 -16.40 17.79
C LEU A 47 -11.33 -16.44 18.16
N PRO A 48 -11.96 -15.29 18.52
CA PRO A 48 -13.41 -15.19 18.57
C PRO A 48 -14.04 -15.72 17.28
N ASN A 49 -15.10 -16.49 17.39
CA ASN A 49 -15.71 -17.20 16.26
C ASN A 49 -16.70 -16.37 15.44
N ASP A 50 -16.73 -15.04 15.62
CA ASP A 50 -17.68 -14.12 15.01
C ASP A 50 -17.04 -12.85 14.43
N LEU A 51 -15.70 -12.85 14.22
CA LEU A 51 -14.96 -11.67 13.77
C LEU A 51 -15.45 -11.18 12.41
N THR A 52 -15.61 -12.09 11.44
CA THR A 52 -16.13 -11.76 10.11
C THR A 52 -17.50 -11.11 10.19
N ARG A 53 -18.40 -11.67 11.02
CA ARG A 53 -19.76 -11.16 11.18
C ARG A 53 -19.80 -9.80 11.89
N ARG A 54 -18.98 -9.60 12.94
CA ARG A 54 -18.87 -8.29 13.63
C ARG A 54 -18.39 -7.22 12.67
N LEU A 55 -17.36 -7.51 11.88
CA LEU A 55 -16.85 -6.58 10.87
C LEU A 55 -17.92 -6.29 9.80
N ALA A 56 -18.64 -7.31 9.31
CA ALA A 56 -19.73 -7.13 8.35
C ALA A 56 -20.84 -6.22 8.92
N ARG A 57 -21.21 -6.43 10.19
CA ARG A 57 -22.20 -5.59 10.88
C ARG A 57 -21.72 -4.14 10.99
N PHE A 58 -20.48 -3.91 11.40
CA PHE A 58 -19.88 -2.57 11.42
C PHE A 58 -19.98 -1.90 10.05
N ILE A 59 -19.57 -2.57 8.98
CA ILE A 59 -19.61 -2.04 7.61
C ILE A 59 -21.03 -1.65 7.20
N VAL A 60 -22.01 -2.55 7.42
CA VAL A 60 -23.39 -2.35 6.99
C VAL A 60 -24.09 -1.27 7.83
N SER A 61 -23.84 -1.21 9.13
CA SER A 61 -24.51 -0.27 10.03
C SER A 61 -23.98 1.15 10.00
N ALA A 62 -22.71 1.36 9.60
CA ALA A 62 -22.11 2.69 9.54
C ALA A 62 -22.92 3.65 8.65
N ARG A 63 -22.99 4.93 9.04
CA ARG A 63 -23.72 5.98 8.31
C ARG A 63 -22.87 7.24 8.21
N PHE A 64 -22.98 7.93 7.08
CA PHE A 64 -22.35 9.24 6.87
C PHE A 64 -22.67 10.24 8.00
N ALA A 65 -23.92 10.23 8.49
CA ALA A 65 -24.37 11.14 9.53
C ALA A 65 -23.62 10.93 10.87
N ASP A 66 -23.12 9.73 11.14
CA ASP A 66 -22.42 9.38 12.37
C ASP A 66 -20.91 9.73 12.29
N MET A 67 -20.42 10.11 11.11
CA MET A 67 -18.99 10.47 10.91
C MET A 67 -18.74 11.91 11.38
N PRO A 68 -17.77 12.14 12.28
CA PRO A 68 -17.35 13.50 12.64
C PRO A 68 -16.87 14.30 11.42
N GLU A 69 -16.99 15.64 11.48
CA GLU A 69 -16.52 16.49 10.38
C GLU A 69 -15.02 16.28 10.06
N ALA A 70 -14.19 16.05 11.08
CA ALA A 70 -12.78 15.74 10.87
C ALA A 70 -12.57 14.50 9.99
N VAL A 71 -13.40 13.46 10.16
CA VAL A 71 -13.35 12.23 9.35
C VAL A 71 -13.79 12.51 7.91
N ARG A 72 -14.88 13.27 7.74
CA ARG A 72 -15.37 13.67 6.41
C ARG A 72 -14.37 14.56 5.68
N HIS A 73 -13.74 15.50 6.40
CA HIS A 73 -12.68 16.33 5.84
C HIS A 73 -11.48 15.49 5.41
N GLU A 74 -11.02 14.57 6.25
CA GLU A 74 -9.90 13.70 5.92
C GLU A 74 -10.22 12.76 4.74
N ALA A 75 -11.48 12.31 4.60
CA ALA A 75 -11.91 11.54 3.43
C ALA A 75 -11.82 12.37 2.13
N ARG A 76 -12.18 13.67 2.16
CA ARG A 76 -12.01 14.58 1.01
C ARG A 76 -10.53 14.78 0.66
N ARG A 77 -9.65 14.92 1.66
CA ARG A 77 -8.19 14.99 1.49
C ARG A 77 -7.64 13.71 0.84
N THR A 78 -8.07 12.57 1.34
CA THR A 78 -7.70 11.23 0.83
C THR A 78 -8.13 11.08 -0.63
N LEU A 79 -9.38 11.45 -0.96
CA LEU A 79 -9.91 11.41 -2.32
C LEU A 79 -9.11 12.30 -3.27
N LEU A 80 -8.86 13.56 -2.88
CA LEU A 80 -8.10 14.53 -3.67
C LEU A 80 -6.67 14.03 -3.94
N ASN A 81 -5.98 13.58 -2.90
CA ASN A 81 -4.63 13.01 -3.03
C ASN A 81 -4.61 11.80 -3.96
N TRP A 82 -5.60 10.89 -3.82
CA TRP A 82 -5.68 9.70 -4.64
C TRP A 82 -5.92 10.03 -6.12
N VAL A 83 -6.88 10.92 -6.43
CA VAL A 83 -7.16 11.35 -7.81
C VAL A 83 -5.92 11.99 -8.45
N GLY A 84 -5.20 12.84 -7.70
CA GLY A 84 -3.94 13.42 -8.16
C GLY A 84 -2.90 12.35 -8.51
N CYS A 85 -2.74 11.35 -7.65
CA CYS A 85 -1.81 10.23 -7.89
C CYS A 85 -2.25 9.38 -9.10
N ALA A 86 -3.55 9.14 -9.28
CA ALA A 86 -4.08 8.40 -10.41
C ALA A 86 -3.83 9.13 -11.74
N VAL A 87 -4.06 10.46 -11.77
CA VAL A 87 -3.75 11.29 -12.95
C VAL A 87 -2.25 11.30 -13.22
N GLY A 88 -1.42 11.60 -12.21
CA GLY A 88 0.03 11.71 -12.38
C GLY A 88 0.69 10.41 -12.83
N GLY A 89 0.21 9.25 -12.35
CA GLY A 89 0.74 7.94 -12.74
C GLY A 89 0.26 7.46 -14.11
N SER A 90 -0.75 8.08 -14.69
CA SER A 90 -1.43 7.61 -15.91
C SER A 90 -0.53 7.47 -17.13
N GLN A 91 0.50 8.32 -17.23
CA GLN A 91 1.44 8.33 -18.35
C GLN A 91 2.65 7.41 -18.14
N HIS A 92 2.75 6.76 -16.97
CA HIS A 92 3.85 5.86 -16.69
C HIS A 92 3.81 4.60 -17.57
N GLU A 93 4.98 4.12 -18.00
CA GLU A 93 5.12 2.92 -18.84
C GLU A 93 4.38 1.70 -18.30
N THR A 94 4.35 1.53 -16.98
CA THR A 94 3.60 0.44 -16.32
C THR A 94 2.12 0.45 -16.71
N VAL A 95 1.49 1.64 -16.74
CA VAL A 95 0.08 1.78 -17.10
C VAL A 95 -0.10 1.53 -18.60
N ALA A 96 0.79 2.07 -19.44
CA ALA A 96 0.75 1.83 -20.87
C ALA A 96 0.87 0.34 -21.22
N ASN A 97 1.80 -0.37 -20.58
CA ASN A 97 1.98 -1.83 -20.75
C ASN A 97 0.75 -2.61 -20.28
N ALA A 98 0.15 -2.24 -19.13
CA ALA A 98 -1.04 -2.91 -18.63
C ALA A 98 -2.25 -2.68 -19.55
N VAL A 99 -2.46 -1.44 -20.04
CA VAL A 99 -3.52 -1.12 -21.01
C VAL A 99 -3.32 -1.90 -22.30
N ALA A 100 -2.14 -1.91 -22.87
CA ALA A 100 -1.86 -2.62 -24.12
C ALA A 100 -2.11 -4.14 -24.00
N ALA A 101 -1.72 -4.73 -22.87
CA ALA A 101 -1.91 -6.16 -22.61
C ALA A 101 -3.38 -6.54 -22.38
N LEU A 102 -4.16 -5.70 -21.74
CA LEU A 102 -5.52 -6.02 -21.29
C LEU A 102 -6.61 -5.49 -22.23
N ALA A 103 -6.30 -4.50 -23.09
CA ALA A 103 -7.27 -3.90 -24.01
C ALA A 103 -8.08 -4.91 -24.86
N PRO A 104 -7.53 -6.04 -25.32
CA PRO A 104 -8.30 -7.04 -26.04
C PRO A 104 -9.42 -7.71 -25.23
N PHE A 105 -9.36 -7.60 -23.90
CA PHE A 105 -10.29 -8.22 -22.95
C PHE A 105 -11.27 -7.24 -22.33
N PHE A 106 -11.17 -5.94 -22.65
CA PHE A 106 -12.12 -4.93 -22.14
C PHE A 106 -13.52 -5.24 -22.63
N GLY A 107 -14.48 -5.20 -21.68
CA GLY A 107 -15.90 -5.27 -21.94
C GLY A 107 -16.50 -3.95 -22.46
N ALA A 108 -17.67 -3.56 -21.96
CA ALA A 108 -18.29 -2.28 -22.30
C ALA A 108 -17.36 -1.12 -21.88
N ARG A 109 -17.12 -0.18 -22.81
CA ARG A 109 -16.20 0.94 -22.60
C ARG A 109 -16.92 2.12 -21.97
N GLN A 110 -17.25 2.02 -20.70
CA GLN A 110 -18.08 2.97 -19.98
C GLN A 110 -17.29 3.80 -18.96
N GLU A 111 -16.29 3.19 -18.27
CA GLU A 111 -15.58 3.79 -17.17
C GLU A 111 -14.25 4.39 -17.61
N THR A 112 -13.88 5.48 -16.94
CA THR A 112 -12.72 6.31 -17.22
C THR A 112 -11.44 5.72 -16.65
N LEU A 113 -10.34 5.78 -17.42
CA LEU A 113 -8.99 5.73 -16.91
C LEU A 113 -8.50 7.17 -16.70
N PHE A 114 -8.20 7.53 -15.45
CA PHE A 114 -7.77 8.88 -15.10
C PHE A 114 -6.53 9.29 -15.89
N GLY A 115 -6.50 10.55 -16.38
CA GLY A 115 -5.39 11.11 -17.17
C GLY A 115 -5.22 10.51 -18.57
N ARG A 116 -6.18 9.68 -19.05
CA ARG A 116 -6.08 9.01 -20.36
C ARG A 116 -7.43 9.01 -21.10
N PRO A 117 -7.39 8.84 -22.44
CA PRO A 117 -8.62 8.78 -23.24
C PRO A 117 -9.30 7.41 -23.25
N GLU A 118 -8.60 6.34 -22.81
CA GLU A 118 -9.14 5.00 -22.85
C GLU A 118 -10.28 4.83 -21.84
N ARG A 119 -11.31 4.13 -22.28
CA ARG A 119 -12.43 3.70 -21.45
C ARG A 119 -12.55 2.18 -21.48
N MET A 120 -13.03 1.62 -20.39
CA MET A 120 -13.10 0.18 -20.19
C MET A 120 -14.30 -0.23 -19.35
N ASP A 121 -14.44 -1.49 -19.04
CA ASP A 121 -15.46 -1.95 -18.08
C ASP A 121 -15.03 -1.68 -16.63
N VAL A 122 -15.99 -1.74 -15.74
CA VAL A 122 -15.85 -1.38 -14.33
C VAL A 122 -14.73 -2.16 -13.60
N LEU A 123 -14.51 -3.42 -13.95
CA LEU A 123 -13.47 -4.25 -13.29
C LEU A 123 -12.06 -3.86 -13.78
N HIS A 124 -11.89 -3.60 -15.07
CA HIS A 124 -10.61 -3.14 -15.60
C HIS A 124 -10.33 -1.69 -15.20
N ALA A 125 -11.34 -0.84 -15.07
CA ALA A 125 -11.18 0.53 -14.56
C ALA A 125 -10.67 0.51 -13.11
N ALA A 126 -11.23 -0.34 -12.25
CA ALA A 126 -10.74 -0.51 -10.88
C ALA A 126 -9.27 -0.99 -10.86
N LEU A 127 -8.92 -1.97 -11.69
CA LEU A 127 -7.54 -2.49 -11.79
C LEU A 127 -6.56 -1.41 -12.25
N LEU A 128 -6.85 -0.76 -13.39
CA LEU A 128 -5.89 0.12 -14.05
C LEU A 128 -5.74 1.46 -13.34
N ASN A 129 -6.82 2.01 -12.78
CA ASN A 129 -6.74 3.19 -11.93
C ASN A 129 -6.01 2.92 -10.62
N GLY A 130 -6.16 1.72 -10.03
CA GLY A 130 -5.37 1.30 -8.87
C GLY A 130 -3.89 1.14 -9.19
N ILE A 131 -3.52 0.61 -10.37
CA ILE A 131 -2.13 0.57 -10.85
C ILE A 131 -1.61 2.01 -11.01
N SER A 132 -2.37 2.86 -11.68
CA SER A 132 -1.99 4.25 -11.99
C SER A 132 -1.75 5.06 -10.71
N SER A 133 -2.65 4.98 -9.73
CA SER A 133 -2.54 5.74 -8.48
C SER A 133 -1.34 5.35 -7.62
N HIS A 134 -0.86 4.10 -7.75
CA HIS A 134 0.21 3.57 -6.90
C HIS A 134 1.60 3.52 -7.56
N VAL A 135 1.68 3.64 -8.89
CA VAL A 135 2.95 3.44 -9.61
C VAL A 135 4.02 4.46 -9.23
N LEU A 136 3.63 5.66 -8.86
CA LEU A 136 4.54 6.72 -8.42
C LEU A 136 5.01 6.56 -6.97
N ASP A 137 4.43 5.62 -6.22
CA ASP A 137 4.66 5.47 -4.77
C ASP A 137 4.49 6.81 -4.01
N PHE A 138 3.49 7.58 -4.43
CA PHE A 138 3.24 8.95 -3.98
C PHE A 138 1.87 9.12 -3.32
N ASP A 139 1.09 8.06 -3.27
CA ASP A 139 -0.21 7.94 -2.62
C ASP A 139 -0.09 7.96 -1.08
N ASP A 140 -1.24 8.02 -0.43
CA ASP A 140 -1.36 8.04 1.03
C ASP A 140 -0.78 6.78 1.70
N THR A 141 -0.53 6.87 3.01
CA THR A 141 -0.01 5.74 3.79
C THR A 141 -0.54 5.80 5.21
N HIS A 142 -1.16 4.73 5.68
CA HIS A 142 -1.54 4.55 7.07
C HIS A 142 -0.30 4.12 7.88
N ALA A 143 0.21 5.02 8.73
CA ALA A 143 1.52 4.87 9.37
C ALA A 143 1.66 3.59 10.22
N GLN A 144 0.61 3.17 10.93
CA GLN A 144 0.66 2.00 11.83
C GLN A 144 0.73 0.68 11.07
N THR A 145 0.13 0.59 9.87
CA THR A 145 0.04 -0.66 9.09
C THR A 145 0.92 -0.68 7.86
N THR A 146 1.42 0.49 7.43
CA THR A 146 2.10 0.68 6.13
C THR A 146 1.22 0.34 4.91
N ILE A 147 -0.10 0.29 5.09
CA ILE A 147 -1.07 0.19 3.99
C ILE A 147 -1.13 1.54 3.28
N HIS A 148 -1.39 1.53 1.97
CA HIS A 148 -1.77 2.69 1.15
C HIS A 148 -3.29 2.63 0.94
N PRO A 149 -4.11 3.22 1.87
CA PRO A 149 -5.51 2.80 1.97
C PRO A 149 -6.37 3.22 0.78
N ALA A 150 -6.13 4.39 0.22
CA ALA A 150 -6.92 4.82 -0.93
C ALA A 150 -6.63 4.02 -2.21
N ALA A 151 -5.45 3.40 -2.32
CA ALA A 151 -5.02 2.74 -3.55
C ALA A 151 -5.91 1.57 -3.99
N PRO A 152 -6.39 0.66 -3.11
CA PRO A 152 -7.36 -0.38 -3.47
C PRO A 152 -8.81 0.10 -3.37
N VAL A 153 -9.14 1.04 -2.46
CA VAL A 153 -10.54 1.42 -2.18
C VAL A 153 -11.09 2.40 -3.19
N ALA A 154 -10.38 3.52 -3.42
CA ALA A 154 -10.89 4.61 -4.27
C ALA A 154 -11.14 4.17 -5.74
N PRO A 155 -10.27 3.39 -6.40
CA PRO A 155 -10.53 2.99 -7.78
C PRO A 155 -11.75 2.09 -7.91
N ALA A 156 -12.05 1.23 -6.92
CA ALA A 156 -13.22 0.37 -6.93
C ALA A 156 -14.53 1.18 -6.82
N ILE A 157 -14.59 2.12 -5.86
CA ILE A 157 -15.80 2.92 -5.64
C ILE A 157 -16.03 3.98 -6.70
N LEU A 158 -14.97 4.58 -7.26
CA LEU A 158 -15.10 5.56 -8.35
C LEU A 158 -15.51 4.90 -9.67
N ALA A 159 -14.95 3.72 -10.00
CA ALA A 159 -15.42 2.95 -11.14
C ALA A 159 -16.89 2.56 -10.98
N LEU A 160 -17.30 2.13 -9.78
CA LEU A 160 -18.71 1.80 -9.50
C LEU A 160 -19.62 3.04 -9.54
N ALA A 161 -19.16 4.21 -9.07
CA ALA A 161 -19.91 5.46 -9.10
C ALA A 161 -20.08 6.01 -10.53
N GLU A 162 -19.16 5.72 -11.44
CA GLU A 162 -19.33 6.03 -12.86
C GLU A 162 -20.27 5.03 -13.55
N HIS A 163 -20.26 3.77 -13.10
CA HIS A 163 -21.09 2.68 -13.65
C HIS A 163 -22.58 2.81 -13.30
N ARG A 164 -22.89 3.37 -12.13
CA ARG A 164 -24.26 3.54 -11.61
C ARG A 164 -24.39 4.82 -10.78
N PRO A 165 -25.58 5.39 -10.65
CA PRO A 165 -25.78 6.57 -9.80
C PRO A 165 -25.36 6.31 -8.35
N VAL A 166 -24.45 7.14 -7.81
CA VAL A 166 -23.96 7.13 -6.43
C VAL A 166 -23.91 8.58 -5.95
N SER A 167 -24.54 8.87 -4.81
CA SER A 167 -24.43 10.21 -4.23
C SER A 167 -23.03 10.45 -3.65
N GLY A 168 -22.63 11.70 -3.57
CA GLY A 168 -21.34 12.05 -2.97
C GLY A 168 -21.23 11.63 -1.51
N ARG A 169 -22.32 11.66 -0.73
CA ARG A 169 -22.36 11.17 0.64
C ARG A 169 -22.08 9.68 0.71
N ASP A 170 -22.71 8.89 -0.17
CA ASP A 170 -22.50 7.45 -0.23
C ASP A 170 -21.05 7.13 -0.65
N LEU A 171 -20.48 7.91 -1.58
CA LEU A 171 -19.07 7.76 -1.99
C LEU A 171 -18.11 7.99 -0.80
N ILE A 172 -18.27 9.09 -0.06
CA ILE A 172 -17.45 9.43 1.10
C ILE A 172 -17.62 8.38 2.22
N GLU A 173 -18.88 7.96 2.48
CA GLU A 173 -19.16 6.89 3.44
C GLU A 173 -18.43 5.59 3.05
N ALA A 174 -18.52 5.18 1.79
CA ALA A 174 -17.86 3.98 1.29
C ALA A 174 -16.34 4.09 1.35
N LEU A 175 -15.76 5.23 1.00
CA LEU A 175 -14.32 5.47 1.12
C LEU A 175 -13.84 5.29 2.55
N VAL A 176 -14.50 5.96 3.52
CA VAL A 176 -14.16 5.85 4.94
C VAL A 176 -14.24 4.39 5.41
N ILE A 177 -15.36 3.71 5.13
CA ILE A 177 -15.58 2.33 5.59
C ILE A 177 -14.60 1.34 4.94
N GLY A 178 -14.22 1.54 3.69
CA GLY A 178 -13.18 0.74 3.05
C GLY A 178 -11.83 0.90 3.74
N VAL A 179 -11.40 2.15 3.97
CA VAL A 179 -10.17 2.47 4.70
C VAL A 179 -10.19 1.90 6.12
N GLU A 180 -11.30 2.08 6.86
CA GLU A 180 -11.46 1.50 8.19
C GLU A 180 -11.29 -0.03 8.18
N THR A 181 -11.93 -0.71 7.23
CA THR A 181 -11.94 -2.16 7.13
C THR A 181 -10.53 -2.71 6.93
N GLU A 182 -9.80 -2.22 5.93
CA GLU A 182 -8.46 -2.74 5.64
C GLU A 182 -7.43 -2.34 6.70
N CYS A 183 -7.53 -1.13 7.28
CA CYS A 183 -6.62 -0.69 8.32
C CYS A 183 -6.82 -1.46 9.62
N ARG A 184 -8.06 -1.77 10.02
CA ARG A 184 -8.35 -2.63 11.18
C ARG A 184 -7.84 -4.05 10.98
N ILE A 185 -8.05 -4.65 9.79
CA ILE A 185 -7.49 -5.94 9.42
C ILE A 185 -5.95 -5.88 9.44
N GLY A 186 -5.36 -4.83 8.88
CA GLY A 186 -3.92 -4.62 8.93
C GLY A 186 -3.36 -4.56 10.34
N LYS A 187 -4.00 -3.80 11.24
CA LYS A 187 -3.62 -3.71 12.67
C LYS A 187 -3.73 -5.05 13.40
N ALA A 188 -4.62 -5.92 12.95
CA ALA A 188 -4.75 -7.26 13.55
C ALA A 188 -3.57 -8.18 13.24
N VAL A 189 -2.71 -7.86 12.26
CA VAL A 189 -1.64 -8.75 11.78
C VAL A 189 -0.24 -8.12 11.69
N VAL A 190 -0.12 -6.80 11.88
CA VAL A 190 1.21 -6.16 11.90
C VAL A 190 1.90 -6.39 13.26
N PRO A 191 3.25 -6.47 13.30
CA PRO A 191 4.17 -6.36 12.15
C PRO A 191 4.37 -7.67 11.38
N SER A 192 3.97 -8.83 11.92
CA SER A 192 4.37 -10.16 11.45
C SER A 192 4.01 -10.44 10.00
N HIS A 193 2.86 -9.95 9.52
CA HIS A 193 2.42 -10.12 8.14
C HIS A 193 3.39 -9.45 7.13
N TYR A 194 3.76 -8.21 7.42
CA TYR A 194 4.71 -7.46 6.59
C TYR A 194 6.13 -8.05 6.68
N ASP A 195 6.56 -8.48 7.87
CA ASP A 195 7.89 -9.05 8.10
C ASP A 195 8.07 -10.42 7.43
N ARG A 196 6.97 -11.13 7.16
CA ARG A 196 6.95 -12.36 6.34
C ARG A 196 7.08 -12.11 4.84
N GLY A 197 7.05 -10.86 4.40
CA GLY A 197 7.20 -10.49 2.99
C GLY A 197 5.88 -10.22 2.26
N TRP A 198 4.75 -10.08 2.96
CA TRP A 198 3.50 -9.69 2.34
C TRP A 198 3.42 -8.17 2.14
N HIS A 199 3.05 -7.73 0.94
CA HIS A 199 2.68 -6.33 0.70
C HIS A 199 1.24 -6.11 1.19
N ILE A 200 1.12 -5.62 2.41
CA ILE A 200 -0.16 -5.54 3.12
C ILE A 200 -1.23 -4.70 2.40
N THR A 201 -0.84 -3.71 1.59
CA THR A 201 -1.76 -2.94 0.74
C THR A 201 -2.56 -3.83 -0.21
N GLY A 202 -1.94 -4.85 -0.79
CA GLY A 202 -2.65 -5.79 -1.66
C GLY A 202 -3.44 -6.83 -0.87
N THR A 203 -2.87 -7.37 0.22
CA THR A 203 -3.47 -8.50 0.96
C THR A 203 -4.61 -8.07 1.88
N ALA A 204 -4.57 -6.88 2.48
CA ALA A 204 -5.66 -6.31 3.28
C ALA A 204 -6.61 -5.45 2.42
N GLY A 205 -6.09 -4.78 1.39
CA GLY A 205 -6.87 -3.87 0.54
C GLY A 205 -8.02 -4.53 -0.22
N VAL A 206 -7.94 -5.82 -0.49
CA VAL A 206 -9.06 -6.56 -1.08
C VAL A 206 -10.30 -6.56 -0.18
N PHE A 207 -10.11 -6.56 1.15
CA PHE A 207 -11.23 -6.42 2.10
C PHE A 207 -11.77 -4.99 2.10
N GLY A 208 -10.89 -3.98 2.10
CA GLY A 208 -11.28 -2.57 2.02
C GLY A 208 -12.11 -2.26 0.77
N SER A 209 -11.62 -2.69 -0.38
CA SER A 209 -12.33 -2.58 -1.66
C SER A 209 -13.67 -3.32 -1.66
N GLY A 210 -13.71 -4.56 -1.13
CA GLY A 210 -14.92 -5.36 -1.04
C GLY A 210 -15.96 -4.76 -0.10
N ALA A 211 -15.54 -4.23 1.04
CA ALA A 211 -16.39 -3.54 2.01
C ALA A 211 -17.00 -2.26 1.43
N ALA A 212 -16.16 -1.42 0.80
CA ALA A 212 -16.60 -0.17 0.20
C ALA A 212 -17.58 -0.39 -0.96
N ALA A 213 -17.24 -1.29 -1.87
CA ALA A 213 -18.14 -1.66 -2.99
C ALA A 213 -19.43 -2.30 -2.49
N GLY A 214 -19.35 -3.21 -1.52
CA GLY A 214 -20.53 -3.84 -0.91
C GLY A 214 -21.44 -2.84 -0.21
N LYS A 215 -20.87 -1.81 0.41
CA LYS A 215 -21.63 -0.69 0.99
C LYS A 215 -22.42 0.05 -0.07
N LEU A 216 -21.80 0.44 -1.19
CA LEU A 216 -22.45 1.10 -2.32
C LEU A 216 -23.50 0.22 -3.00
N LEU A 217 -23.30 -1.10 -3.02
CA LEU A 217 -24.25 -2.06 -3.58
C LEU A 217 -25.42 -2.34 -2.62
N GLY A 218 -25.39 -1.85 -1.38
CA GLY A 218 -26.44 -2.05 -0.38
C GLY A 218 -26.51 -3.49 0.12
N LEU A 219 -25.37 -4.19 0.25
CA LEU A 219 -25.32 -5.55 0.77
C LEU A 219 -25.86 -5.60 2.21
N ASN A 220 -26.64 -6.63 2.53
CA ASN A 220 -27.03 -6.92 3.90
C ASN A 220 -25.85 -7.60 4.68
N GLU A 221 -26.02 -7.79 5.99
CA GLU A 221 -24.98 -8.40 6.86
C GLU A 221 -24.49 -9.75 6.32
N GLN A 222 -25.42 -10.63 5.90
CA GLN A 222 -25.06 -11.94 5.38
C GLN A 222 -24.28 -11.86 4.06
N GLN A 223 -24.71 -11.04 3.15
CA GLN A 223 -24.01 -10.81 1.87
C GLN A 223 -22.63 -10.16 2.11
N MET A 224 -22.51 -9.27 3.10
CA MET A 224 -21.25 -8.67 3.47
C MET A 224 -20.30 -9.71 4.07
N CYS A 225 -20.77 -10.66 4.87
CA CYS A 225 -19.95 -11.80 5.32
C CYS A 225 -19.42 -12.61 4.12
N TRP A 226 -20.25 -12.87 3.11
CA TRP A 226 -19.80 -13.56 1.90
C TRP A 226 -18.79 -12.73 1.09
N ALA A 227 -19.00 -11.43 0.97
CA ALA A 227 -18.03 -10.54 0.30
C ALA A 227 -16.67 -10.56 1.00
N LEU A 228 -16.63 -10.50 2.34
CA LEU A 228 -15.41 -10.63 3.14
C LEU A 228 -14.79 -12.03 3.01
N GLY A 229 -15.60 -13.08 2.99
CA GLY A 229 -15.13 -14.46 2.76
C GLY A 229 -14.52 -14.65 1.37
N LEU A 230 -15.13 -14.05 0.33
CA LEU A 230 -14.58 -14.03 -1.04
C LEU A 230 -13.27 -13.21 -1.10
N ALA A 231 -13.19 -12.09 -0.40
CA ALA A 231 -11.97 -11.30 -0.29
C ALA A 231 -10.84 -12.09 0.39
N ALA A 232 -11.16 -12.83 1.46
CA ALA A 232 -10.20 -13.62 2.24
C ALA A 232 -9.41 -14.65 1.41
N THR A 233 -9.98 -15.14 0.31
CA THR A 233 -9.31 -16.12 -0.57
C THR A 233 -8.54 -15.48 -1.72
N GLN A 234 -8.44 -14.15 -1.79
CA GLN A 234 -7.82 -13.43 -2.90
C GLN A 234 -6.68 -12.47 -2.47
N PRO A 235 -5.84 -12.80 -1.47
CA PRO A 235 -4.73 -11.93 -1.11
C PRO A 235 -3.70 -11.85 -2.23
N VAL A 236 -3.19 -10.64 -2.52
CA VAL A 236 -2.17 -10.41 -3.53
C VAL A 236 -1.07 -9.53 -2.99
N GLY A 237 0.17 -9.82 -3.35
CA GLY A 237 1.29 -8.92 -3.13
C GLY A 237 2.42 -9.48 -2.28
N LEU A 238 3.63 -9.44 -2.87
CA LEU A 238 4.88 -9.76 -2.18
C LEU A 238 5.79 -8.53 -2.18
N ILE A 239 6.48 -8.29 -1.06
CA ILE A 239 7.50 -7.23 -0.92
C ILE A 239 8.65 -7.42 -1.92
N GLU A 240 8.92 -8.67 -2.34
CA GLU A 240 9.91 -8.99 -3.37
C GLU A 240 9.70 -8.21 -4.68
N MET A 241 8.47 -7.78 -4.95
CA MET A 241 8.14 -7.01 -6.17
C MET A 241 8.48 -5.51 -6.06
N PHE A 242 8.97 -5.02 -4.92
CA PHE A 242 9.30 -3.61 -4.75
C PHE A 242 10.45 -3.20 -5.69
N GLY A 243 10.30 -2.03 -6.32
CA GLY A 243 11.21 -1.57 -7.37
C GLY A 243 10.88 -2.08 -8.77
N SER A 244 9.81 -2.88 -8.92
CA SER A 244 9.30 -3.34 -10.21
C SER A 244 7.89 -2.79 -10.50
N MET A 245 7.43 -2.89 -11.73
CA MET A 245 6.06 -2.54 -12.15
C MET A 245 5.00 -3.30 -11.35
N THR A 246 5.32 -4.51 -10.92
CA THR A 246 4.38 -5.40 -10.21
C THR A 246 3.98 -4.86 -8.83
N LYS A 247 4.76 -3.97 -8.20
CA LYS A 247 4.35 -3.36 -6.93
C LYS A 247 3.00 -2.66 -7.07
N SER A 248 2.82 -1.85 -8.12
CA SER A 248 1.56 -1.11 -8.35
C SER A 248 0.39 -1.99 -8.79
N PHE A 249 0.67 -3.16 -9.34
CA PHE A 249 -0.37 -4.15 -9.66
C PHE A 249 -1.12 -4.63 -8.42
N HIS A 250 -0.48 -4.68 -7.24
CA HIS A 250 -1.09 -5.24 -6.03
C HIS A 250 -2.35 -4.50 -5.60
N PRO A 251 -2.36 -3.17 -5.36
CA PRO A 251 -3.59 -2.46 -5.00
C PRO A 251 -4.62 -2.44 -6.13
N GLY A 252 -4.18 -2.34 -7.39
CA GLY A 252 -5.10 -2.42 -8.53
C GLY A 252 -5.83 -3.77 -8.58
N ARG A 253 -5.11 -4.87 -8.38
CA ARG A 253 -5.74 -6.20 -8.33
C ARG A 253 -6.62 -6.36 -7.08
N ALA A 254 -6.22 -5.82 -5.94
CA ALA A 254 -7.05 -5.79 -4.74
C ALA A 254 -8.37 -5.03 -4.96
N ALA A 255 -8.31 -3.88 -5.66
CA ALA A 255 -9.50 -3.12 -6.06
C ALA A 255 -10.44 -3.96 -6.93
N GLN A 256 -9.92 -4.57 -7.99
CA GLN A 256 -10.69 -5.42 -8.90
C GLN A 256 -11.29 -6.62 -8.18
N ASN A 257 -10.50 -7.31 -7.36
CA ASN A 257 -10.92 -8.52 -6.66
C ASN A 257 -12.00 -8.22 -5.61
N GLY A 258 -11.86 -7.14 -4.83
CA GLY A 258 -12.85 -6.74 -3.84
C GLY A 258 -14.16 -6.29 -4.49
N LEU A 259 -14.08 -5.50 -5.55
CA LEU A 259 -15.26 -5.09 -6.33
C LEU A 259 -16.00 -6.32 -6.88
N ALA A 260 -15.29 -7.29 -7.46
CA ALA A 260 -15.87 -8.53 -7.95
C ALA A 260 -16.49 -9.36 -6.81
N ALA A 261 -15.83 -9.45 -5.63
CA ALA A 261 -16.35 -10.14 -4.46
C ALA A 261 -17.69 -9.55 -3.99
N ALA A 262 -17.79 -8.21 -3.94
CA ALA A 262 -19.03 -7.52 -3.57
C ALA A 262 -20.17 -7.81 -4.56
N HIS A 263 -19.90 -7.76 -5.87
CA HIS A 263 -20.89 -8.09 -6.90
C HIS A 263 -21.36 -9.54 -6.82
N LEU A 264 -20.43 -10.50 -6.65
CA LEU A 264 -20.76 -11.92 -6.51
C LEU A 264 -21.64 -12.17 -5.28
N ALA A 265 -21.25 -11.64 -4.12
CA ALA A 265 -22.01 -11.77 -2.89
C ALA A 265 -23.42 -11.16 -3.00
N GLY A 266 -23.55 -9.99 -3.67
CA GLY A 266 -24.81 -9.34 -3.96
C GLY A 266 -25.78 -10.18 -4.80
N ARG A 267 -25.24 -11.14 -5.59
CA ARG A 267 -26.02 -12.08 -6.39
C ARG A 267 -26.21 -13.44 -5.71
N GLY A 268 -25.86 -13.55 -4.41
CA GLY A 268 -26.04 -14.78 -3.63
C GLY A 268 -24.93 -15.83 -3.82
N PHE A 269 -23.77 -15.42 -4.33
CA PHE A 269 -22.60 -16.29 -4.36
C PHE A 269 -22.05 -16.43 -2.95
N THR A 270 -22.17 -17.63 -2.38
CA THR A 270 -21.86 -17.91 -0.98
C THR A 270 -20.36 -18.08 -0.72
N ALA A 271 -19.93 -17.71 0.47
CA ALA A 271 -18.60 -17.99 0.99
C ALA A 271 -18.71 -18.36 2.49
N SER A 272 -17.59 -18.74 3.10
CA SER A 272 -17.53 -18.95 4.54
C SER A 272 -17.87 -17.64 5.30
N GLU A 273 -18.73 -17.74 6.31
CA GLU A 273 -19.04 -16.65 7.22
C GLU A 273 -17.98 -16.41 8.29
N HIS A 274 -16.93 -17.23 8.30
CA HIS A 274 -15.80 -17.22 9.20
C HIS A 274 -14.48 -17.07 8.43
N GLY A 275 -14.51 -16.37 7.31
CA GLY A 275 -13.36 -16.24 6.39
C GLY A 275 -12.12 -15.62 7.02
N LEU A 276 -12.26 -14.78 8.07
CA LEU A 276 -11.14 -14.20 8.80
C LEU A 276 -10.62 -15.14 9.89
N GLU A 277 -11.50 -15.63 10.78
CA GLU A 277 -11.16 -16.26 12.05
C GLU A 277 -11.08 -17.79 12.05
N ALA A 278 -11.72 -18.48 11.09
CA ALA A 278 -11.74 -19.95 11.06
C ALA A 278 -10.33 -20.56 11.09
N HIS A 279 -10.20 -21.81 11.48
CA HIS A 279 -8.91 -22.52 11.51
C HIS A 279 -8.12 -22.35 10.22
N PHE A 280 -8.78 -22.43 9.05
CA PHE A 280 -8.20 -22.17 7.74
C PHE A 280 -8.58 -20.76 7.21
N GLY A 281 -8.94 -19.84 8.09
CA GLY A 281 -9.24 -18.45 7.75
C GLY A 281 -7.99 -17.61 7.52
N TRP A 282 -8.18 -16.43 6.96
CA TRP A 282 -7.11 -15.53 6.52
C TRP A 282 -6.13 -15.17 7.65
N LEU A 283 -6.65 -14.86 8.87
CA LEU A 283 -5.83 -14.53 10.03
C LEU A 283 -4.91 -15.66 10.45
N ASN A 284 -5.36 -16.90 10.34
CA ASN A 284 -4.60 -18.08 10.75
C ASN A 284 -3.62 -18.58 9.68
N VAL A 285 -4.03 -18.57 8.41
CA VAL A 285 -3.23 -19.13 7.31
C VAL A 285 -2.05 -18.22 6.95
N LEU A 286 -2.26 -16.91 6.94
CA LEU A 286 -1.24 -15.97 6.44
C LEU A 286 -0.38 -15.36 7.55
N ASN A 287 -0.74 -15.52 8.83
CA ASN A 287 -0.11 -14.76 9.92
C ASN A 287 0.35 -15.66 11.06
N THR A 288 1.44 -15.27 11.72
CA THR A 288 1.96 -15.92 12.92
C THR A 288 1.50 -15.23 14.20
N GLU A 289 1.34 -13.91 14.15
CA GLU A 289 0.86 -13.09 15.25
C GLU A 289 -0.46 -12.44 14.86
N ARG A 290 -1.38 -12.35 15.81
CA ARG A 290 -2.73 -11.85 15.56
C ARG A 290 -3.22 -11.06 16.76
N ASN A 291 -3.81 -9.91 16.48
CA ASN A 291 -4.51 -9.06 17.47
C ASN A 291 -5.96 -8.85 17.04
N PRO A 292 -6.88 -9.79 17.35
CA PRO A 292 -8.27 -9.67 16.93
C PRO A 292 -9.00 -8.46 17.50
N ALA A 293 -8.57 -7.93 18.65
CA ALA A 293 -9.15 -6.74 19.26
C ALA A 293 -8.99 -5.48 18.38
N ALA A 294 -8.03 -5.47 17.45
CA ALA A 294 -7.88 -4.37 16.51
C ALA A 294 -9.07 -4.20 15.56
N LEU A 295 -9.85 -5.26 15.33
CA LEU A 295 -11.05 -5.22 14.49
C LEU A 295 -12.20 -4.43 15.13
N ASP A 296 -12.25 -4.39 16.46
CA ASP A 296 -13.24 -3.65 17.24
C ASP A 296 -12.71 -2.30 17.76
N GLY A 297 -11.55 -1.84 17.26
CA GLY A 297 -10.86 -0.65 17.76
C GLY A 297 -11.72 0.60 17.75
N GLU A 298 -11.58 1.43 18.79
CA GLU A 298 -12.24 2.74 18.89
C GLU A 298 -11.57 3.77 17.99
N GLY A 299 -12.35 4.78 17.58
CA GLY A 299 -11.88 5.89 16.72
C GLY A 299 -11.88 5.54 15.24
N TRP A 300 -11.28 6.43 14.46
CA TRP A 300 -11.26 6.37 13.00
C TRP A 300 -9.82 6.22 12.48
N GLU A 301 -9.56 5.16 11.75
CA GLU A 301 -8.22 4.88 11.21
C GLU A 301 -7.84 5.87 10.09
N ILE A 302 -8.83 6.39 9.35
CA ILE A 302 -8.57 7.39 8.31
C ILE A 302 -7.90 8.65 8.87
N LEU A 303 -8.13 9.01 10.12
CA LEU A 303 -7.46 10.14 10.79
C LEU A 303 -5.97 9.90 11.06
N LYS A 304 -5.49 8.66 10.88
CA LYS A 304 -4.09 8.26 11.00
C LYS A 304 -3.41 8.09 9.64
N ASN A 305 -4.06 8.59 8.59
CA ASN A 305 -3.51 8.58 7.24
C ASN A 305 -2.47 9.69 7.07
N SER A 306 -1.43 9.43 6.32
CA SER A 306 -0.33 10.35 6.02
C SER A 306 -0.25 10.56 4.51
N TYR A 307 0.15 11.76 4.10
CA TYR A 307 0.34 12.08 2.68
C TYR A 307 1.80 12.35 2.39
N LYS A 308 2.28 11.81 1.29
CA LYS A 308 3.68 11.92 0.92
C LYS A 308 3.98 13.24 0.21
N PRO A 309 4.91 14.07 0.73
CA PRO A 309 5.47 15.20 -0.02
C PRO A 309 6.58 14.76 -0.98
N PHE A 310 7.10 13.53 -0.83
CA PHE A 310 8.17 12.96 -1.63
C PHE A 310 7.71 11.68 -2.31
N ALA A 311 8.06 11.50 -3.59
CA ALA A 311 7.53 10.44 -4.45
C ALA A 311 8.30 9.12 -4.32
N CYS A 312 8.41 8.58 -3.09
CA CYS A 312 9.19 7.37 -2.79
C CYS A 312 8.69 6.67 -1.52
N GLY A 313 9.38 5.61 -1.12
CA GLY A 313 9.08 4.87 0.11
C GLY A 313 9.08 5.76 1.35
N LEU A 314 8.01 5.72 2.14
CA LEU A 314 7.81 6.60 3.31
C LEU A 314 8.99 6.56 4.30
N VAL A 315 9.62 5.39 4.45
CA VAL A 315 10.71 5.19 5.43
C VAL A 315 11.96 6.06 5.18
N VAL A 316 12.13 6.63 3.96
CA VAL A 316 13.25 7.54 3.66
C VAL A 316 12.90 9.01 3.75
N HIS A 317 11.64 9.36 4.00
CA HIS A 317 11.19 10.76 4.08
C HIS A 317 11.95 11.58 5.13
N PRO A 318 12.23 11.08 6.35
CA PRO A 318 13.02 11.85 7.32
C PRO A 318 14.45 12.17 6.83
N ALA A 319 15.05 11.25 6.07
CA ALA A 319 16.38 11.48 5.49
C ALA A 319 16.34 12.56 4.39
N ILE A 320 15.31 12.54 3.53
CA ILE A 320 15.09 13.56 2.49
C ILE A 320 14.85 14.93 3.15
N ASP A 321 13.93 14.98 4.09
CA ASP A 321 13.54 16.21 4.79
C ASP A 321 14.74 16.85 5.49
N GLY A 322 15.55 16.05 6.21
CA GLY A 322 16.78 16.50 6.84
C GLY A 322 17.81 17.05 5.84
N CYS A 323 17.98 16.40 4.70
CA CYS A 323 18.84 16.90 3.62
C CYS A 323 18.35 18.25 3.06
N ILE A 324 17.03 18.37 2.78
CA ILE A 324 16.44 19.61 2.27
C ILE A 324 16.54 20.75 3.30
N GLN A 325 16.27 20.47 4.58
CA GLN A 325 16.40 21.45 5.65
C GLN A 325 17.82 22.01 5.75
N LEU A 326 18.83 21.11 5.78
CA LEU A 326 20.24 21.53 5.86
C LEU A 326 20.67 22.30 4.62
N ARG A 327 20.28 21.83 3.43
CA ARG A 327 20.54 22.51 2.16
C ARG A 327 19.98 23.93 2.19
N SER A 328 18.73 24.09 2.57
CA SER A 328 18.03 25.38 2.58
C SER A 328 18.61 26.34 3.64
N ARG A 329 18.75 25.88 4.90
CA ARG A 329 19.23 26.71 6.02
C ARG A 329 20.66 27.22 5.83
N ASN A 330 21.51 26.43 5.19
CA ASN A 330 22.92 26.74 4.98
C ASN A 330 23.24 27.14 3.54
N HIS A 331 22.25 27.35 2.69
CA HIS A 331 22.40 27.72 1.28
C HIS A 331 23.40 26.84 0.52
N LEU A 332 23.34 25.50 0.75
CA LEU A 332 24.31 24.55 0.21
C LEU A 332 24.10 24.30 -1.28
N ALA A 333 25.17 24.36 -2.04
CA ALA A 333 25.26 23.79 -3.39
C ALA A 333 25.94 22.40 -3.32
N ALA A 334 25.60 21.52 -4.27
CA ALA A 334 26.08 20.14 -4.27
C ALA A 334 27.61 20.01 -4.36
N ASP A 335 28.28 20.96 -4.99
CA ASP A 335 29.74 21.03 -5.12
C ASP A 335 30.46 21.37 -3.81
N MET A 336 29.77 22.07 -2.86
CA MET A 336 30.29 22.35 -1.50
C MET A 336 30.33 21.11 -0.60
N VAL A 337 29.52 20.10 -0.91
CA VAL A 337 29.34 18.91 -0.06
C VAL A 337 30.44 17.90 -0.33
N GLU A 338 31.15 17.47 0.70
CA GLU A 338 32.11 16.36 0.67
C GLU A 338 31.39 15.02 0.85
N ARG A 339 30.54 14.89 1.90
CA ARG A 339 29.76 13.67 2.19
C ARG A 339 28.49 13.97 2.98
N VAL A 340 27.50 13.10 2.84
CA VAL A 340 26.24 13.11 3.59
C VAL A 340 26.20 11.83 4.44
N GLU A 341 26.10 11.97 5.74
CA GLU A 341 25.99 10.89 6.71
C GLU A 341 24.55 10.86 7.26
N ILE A 342 23.92 9.69 7.24
CA ILE A 342 22.51 9.55 7.63
C ILE A 342 22.39 8.37 8.58
N ALA A 343 22.03 8.61 9.85
CA ALA A 343 21.61 7.54 10.75
C ALA A 343 20.10 7.33 10.63
N VAL A 344 19.70 6.10 10.39
CA VAL A 344 18.30 5.70 10.16
C VAL A 344 17.98 4.42 10.91
N HIS A 345 16.69 4.17 11.15
CA HIS A 345 16.23 2.88 11.68
C HIS A 345 16.68 1.70 10.78
N PRO A 346 17.04 0.52 11.34
CA PRO A 346 17.50 -0.64 10.55
C PRO A 346 16.56 -1.04 9.41
N ARG A 347 15.24 -0.87 9.56
CA ARG A 347 14.25 -1.16 8.53
C ARG A 347 14.45 -0.36 7.24
N VAL A 348 14.95 0.87 7.33
CA VAL A 348 15.27 1.69 6.14
C VAL A 348 16.30 0.95 5.27
N MET A 349 17.33 0.41 5.90
CA MET A 349 18.39 -0.33 5.19
C MET A 349 17.92 -1.68 4.66
N GLN A 350 16.86 -2.28 5.24
CA GLN A 350 16.26 -3.51 4.72
C GLN A 350 15.46 -3.28 3.44
N ILE A 351 14.76 -2.14 3.35
CA ILE A 351 13.79 -1.87 2.28
C ILE A 351 14.40 -0.99 1.18
N THR A 352 15.33 -0.08 1.51
CA THR A 352 15.77 0.99 0.60
C THR A 352 17.28 1.03 0.37
N ALA A 353 17.96 -0.11 0.46
CA ALA A 353 19.41 -0.19 0.34
C ALA A 353 19.95 -0.28 -1.10
N ILE A 354 19.17 -0.03 -2.11
CA ILE A 354 19.62 -0.06 -3.52
C ILE A 354 20.64 1.07 -3.73
N LYS A 355 21.94 0.71 -3.81
CA LYS A 355 23.04 1.69 -3.93
C LYS A 355 23.14 2.33 -5.31
N ALA A 356 22.85 1.57 -6.35
CA ALA A 356 23.00 1.98 -7.75
C ALA A 356 21.72 1.65 -8.53
N PRO A 357 20.63 2.37 -8.27
CA PRO A 357 19.39 2.17 -9.01
C PRO A 357 19.58 2.46 -10.50
N LYS A 358 18.92 1.69 -11.35
CA LYS A 358 18.97 1.78 -12.82
C LYS A 358 17.72 2.43 -13.41
N THR A 359 16.63 2.38 -12.68
CA THR A 359 15.31 2.90 -13.06
C THR A 359 14.75 3.81 -11.99
N GLY A 360 13.77 4.63 -12.34
CA GLY A 360 13.03 5.46 -11.39
C GLY A 360 12.37 4.63 -10.32
N LEU A 361 11.77 3.50 -10.66
CA LEU A 361 11.15 2.59 -9.70
C LEU A 361 12.15 2.04 -8.68
N GLU A 362 13.35 1.64 -9.09
CA GLU A 362 14.42 1.27 -8.16
C GLU A 362 14.88 2.47 -7.32
N GLY A 363 14.90 3.68 -7.91
CA GLY A 363 15.27 4.93 -7.25
C GLY A 363 14.40 5.23 -6.03
N LYS A 364 13.09 4.93 -6.10
CA LYS A 364 12.11 5.10 -5.01
C LYS A 364 12.43 4.22 -3.78
N PHE A 365 13.25 3.17 -3.95
CA PHE A 365 13.74 2.27 -2.90
C PHE A 365 15.26 2.41 -2.68
N SER A 366 15.79 3.61 -2.87
CA SER A 366 17.20 3.94 -2.67
C SER A 366 17.36 5.16 -1.77
N VAL A 367 17.73 4.95 -0.50
CA VAL A 367 18.08 6.04 0.42
C VAL A 367 19.26 6.86 -0.12
N TYR A 368 20.15 6.23 -0.89
CA TYR A 368 21.29 6.89 -1.54
C TYR A 368 20.84 7.88 -2.62
N HIS A 369 19.87 7.48 -3.44
CA HIS A 369 19.32 8.34 -4.48
C HIS A 369 18.45 9.44 -3.88
N ALA A 370 17.59 9.09 -2.95
CA ALA A 370 16.70 10.03 -2.26
C ALA A 370 17.48 11.20 -1.61
N ALA A 371 18.55 10.88 -0.87
CA ALA A 371 19.41 11.91 -0.29
C ALA A 371 20.21 12.68 -1.36
N ALA A 372 20.63 12.02 -2.44
CA ALA A 372 21.36 12.70 -3.51
C ALA A 372 20.51 13.76 -4.20
N VAL A 373 19.27 13.44 -4.61
CA VAL A 373 18.39 14.43 -5.25
C VAL A 373 17.96 15.54 -4.27
N ALA A 374 17.75 15.22 -3.00
CA ALA A 374 17.46 16.21 -1.97
C ALA A 374 18.57 17.25 -1.84
N ILE A 375 19.83 16.88 -2.04
CA ILE A 375 20.97 17.82 -2.01
C ILE A 375 21.20 18.47 -3.38
N VAL A 376 21.13 17.74 -4.47
CA VAL A 376 21.41 18.26 -5.82
C VAL A 376 20.31 19.21 -6.27
N ASP A 377 19.05 18.77 -6.16
CA ASP A 377 17.90 19.53 -6.68
C ASP A 377 17.18 20.33 -5.59
N GLY A 378 17.35 19.97 -4.30
CA GLY A 378 16.57 20.55 -3.20
C GLY A 378 15.12 20.06 -3.19
N ALA A 379 14.83 18.97 -3.88
CA ALA A 379 13.49 18.38 -4.04
C ALA A 379 13.59 16.86 -4.16
N ALA A 380 12.47 16.19 -3.93
CA ALA A 380 12.34 14.73 -4.10
C ALA A 380 10.91 14.38 -4.56
N GLY A 381 10.37 15.15 -5.51
CA GLY A 381 9.10 14.88 -6.17
C GLY A 381 9.25 13.85 -7.28
N GLU A 382 8.21 13.69 -8.10
CA GLU A 382 8.17 12.66 -9.14
C GLU A 382 9.31 12.79 -10.15
N ARG A 383 9.62 14.03 -10.57
CA ARG A 383 10.72 14.32 -11.50
C ARG A 383 12.07 13.80 -11.03
N GLN A 384 12.33 13.84 -9.70
CA GLN A 384 13.58 13.39 -9.09
C GLN A 384 13.71 11.86 -9.09
N PHE A 385 12.59 11.15 -9.24
CA PHE A 385 12.57 9.68 -9.34
C PHE A 385 12.23 9.18 -10.74
N SER A 386 12.42 10.02 -11.77
CA SER A 386 12.38 9.57 -13.16
C SER A 386 13.63 8.75 -13.53
N ASP A 387 13.51 7.93 -14.56
CA ASP A 387 14.63 7.17 -15.14
C ASP A 387 15.79 8.10 -15.56
N GLU A 388 15.46 9.27 -16.11
CA GLU A 388 16.42 10.29 -16.50
C GLU A 388 17.22 10.81 -15.30
N SER A 389 16.52 11.19 -14.21
CA SER A 389 17.16 11.70 -12.99
C SER A 389 18.04 10.64 -12.34
N VAL A 390 17.57 9.39 -12.28
CA VAL A 390 18.34 8.26 -11.71
C VAL A 390 19.63 8.02 -12.50
N ARG A 391 19.59 8.15 -13.82
CA ARG A 391 20.74 7.92 -14.72
C ARG A 391 21.62 9.16 -14.90
N ALA A 392 21.17 10.34 -14.47
CA ALA A 392 21.92 11.59 -14.62
C ALA A 392 23.32 11.49 -14.00
N PRO A 393 24.40 11.82 -14.74
CA PRO A 393 25.77 11.65 -14.26
C PRO A 393 26.06 12.39 -12.95
N ALA A 394 25.50 13.59 -12.77
CA ALA A 394 25.66 14.39 -11.54
C ALA A 394 25.06 13.69 -10.32
N THR A 395 23.81 13.24 -10.43
CA THR A 395 23.10 12.51 -9.37
C THR A 395 23.80 11.18 -9.08
N ALA A 396 24.18 10.42 -10.10
CA ALA A 396 24.91 9.16 -9.96
C ALA A 396 26.26 9.34 -9.27
N ALA A 397 27.00 10.42 -9.58
CA ALA A 397 28.22 10.78 -8.91
C ALA A 397 27.97 11.18 -7.44
N PHE A 398 26.92 11.94 -7.17
CA PHE A 398 26.61 12.39 -5.81
C PHE A 398 26.20 11.24 -4.89
N ARG A 399 25.46 10.22 -5.37
CA ARG A 399 25.09 9.03 -4.59
C ARG A 399 26.28 8.37 -3.89
N ARG A 400 27.48 8.43 -4.48
CA ARG A 400 28.70 7.88 -3.87
C ARG A 400 29.19 8.64 -2.65
N ARG A 401 28.64 9.84 -2.40
CA ARG A 401 28.92 10.67 -1.20
C ARG A 401 27.88 10.49 -0.10
N VAL A 402 26.89 9.60 -0.28
CA VAL A 402 25.83 9.33 0.70
C VAL A 402 26.16 8.06 1.50
N PHE A 403 26.21 8.16 2.82
CA PHE A 403 26.62 7.11 3.75
C PHE A 403 25.52 6.87 4.79
N PRO A 404 24.46 6.12 4.46
CA PRO A 404 23.44 5.75 5.44
C PRO A 404 23.97 4.62 6.35
N THR A 405 23.63 4.71 7.63
CA THR A 405 23.96 3.71 8.66
C THR A 405 22.72 3.35 9.47
N ALA A 406 22.58 2.06 9.78
CA ALA A 406 21.51 1.59 10.65
C ALA A 406 21.85 1.91 12.11
N ASP A 407 20.90 2.52 12.82
CA ASP A 407 20.98 2.82 14.25
C ASP A 407 19.63 2.45 14.90
N ALA A 408 19.63 1.45 15.76
CA ALA A 408 18.43 0.97 16.44
C ALA A 408 17.87 1.98 17.48
N ALA A 409 18.64 3.00 17.85
CA ALA A 409 18.15 4.09 18.71
C ALA A 409 17.33 5.15 17.93
N ILE A 410 17.37 5.11 16.59
CA ILE A 410 16.57 5.98 15.71
C ILE A 410 15.19 5.34 15.49
N GLY A 411 14.11 6.09 15.66
CA GLY A 411 12.74 5.65 15.39
C GLY A 411 12.50 5.37 13.90
N LYS A 412 11.43 4.62 13.60
CA LYS A 412 11.10 4.21 12.23
C LYS A 412 10.79 5.39 11.29
N ASP A 413 10.34 6.49 11.85
CA ASP A 413 9.93 7.74 11.23
C ASP A 413 10.92 8.89 11.46
N GLN A 414 12.15 8.57 11.95
CA GLN A 414 13.18 9.53 12.32
C GLN A 414 14.44 9.36 11.49
N ALA A 415 15.25 10.42 11.39
CA ALA A 415 16.60 10.38 10.85
C ALA A 415 17.50 11.45 11.50
N ARG A 416 18.79 11.13 11.64
CA ARG A 416 19.82 12.12 11.90
C ARG A 416 20.67 12.29 10.65
N VAL A 417 20.72 13.53 10.14
CA VAL A 417 21.50 13.88 8.95
C VAL A 417 22.64 14.81 9.34
N ALA A 418 23.84 14.52 8.87
CA ALA A 418 24.99 15.38 8.96
C ALA A 418 25.63 15.53 7.58
N ILE A 419 25.96 16.78 7.20
CA ILE A 419 26.59 17.09 5.91
C ILE A 419 28.00 17.63 6.18
N ALA A 420 29.03 16.87 5.82
CA ALA A 420 30.40 17.36 5.85
C ALA A 420 30.65 18.23 4.61
N LEU A 421 31.13 19.44 4.82
CA LEU A 421 31.45 20.40 3.77
C LEU A 421 32.96 20.42 3.51
N LYS A 422 33.36 20.75 2.29
CA LYS A 422 34.78 20.85 1.91
C LYS A 422 35.57 21.92 2.68
N ASN A 423 34.89 22.89 3.29
CA ASN A 423 35.50 23.92 4.15
C ASN A 423 35.71 23.45 5.60
N GLY A 424 35.34 22.18 5.92
CA GLY A 424 35.46 21.59 7.26
C GLY A 424 34.22 21.76 8.15
N GLU A 425 33.23 22.56 7.77
CA GLU A 425 31.96 22.66 8.50
C GLU A 425 31.15 21.38 8.40
N ARG A 426 30.33 21.11 9.44
CA ARG A 426 29.50 19.89 9.48
C ARG A 426 28.14 20.19 10.10
N PRO A 427 27.23 20.91 9.38
CA PRO A 427 25.87 21.10 9.85
C PRO A 427 25.12 19.78 10.03
N THR A 428 24.29 19.72 11.10
CA THR A 428 23.52 18.53 11.47
C THR A 428 22.08 18.88 11.77
N VAL A 429 21.17 17.92 11.54
CA VAL A 429 19.76 18.00 11.95
C VAL A 429 19.29 16.64 12.41
N PHE A 430 18.44 16.63 13.42
CA PHE A 430 17.61 15.48 13.79
C PHE A 430 16.18 15.76 13.36
N VAL A 431 15.65 14.93 12.49
CA VAL A 431 14.24 14.99 12.05
C VAL A 431 13.48 14.00 12.91
N GLU A 432 12.66 14.52 13.80
CA GLU A 432 11.79 13.76 14.67
C GLU A 432 10.52 13.35 13.91
N HIS A 433 9.93 14.29 13.17
CA HIS A 433 8.72 14.09 12.37
C HIS A 433 8.90 14.76 11.00
N ALA A 434 9.04 13.96 9.96
CA ALA A 434 9.12 14.46 8.59
C ALA A 434 7.81 15.13 8.15
N VAL A 435 7.92 16.10 7.26
CA VAL A 435 6.72 16.66 6.60
C VAL A 435 5.90 15.56 5.96
N GLY A 436 4.59 15.59 6.17
CA GLY A 436 3.64 14.59 5.69
C GLY A 436 3.36 13.45 6.68
N SER A 437 4.06 13.39 7.84
CA SER A 437 3.70 12.50 8.95
C SER A 437 2.42 12.95 9.65
N ILE A 438 1.92 12.14 10.58
CA ILE A 438 0.74 12.50 11.41
C ILE A 438 1.05 13.71 12.30
N GLU A 439 2.26 13.77 12.84
CA GLU A 439 2.71 14.83 13.76
C GLU A 439 3.10 16.12 13.03
N ASN A 440 3.41 16.03 11.73
CA ASN A 440 3.74 17.17 10.88
C ASN A 440 3.01 17.05 9.52
N PRO A 441 1.66 17.15 9.52
CA PRO A 441 0.84 16.84 8.35
C PRO A 441 1.01 17.89 7.23
N MET A 442 0.84 17.44 5.99
CA MET A 442 0.66 18.35 4.86
C MET A 442 -0.62 19.18 5.05
N SER A 443 -0.56 20.47 4.77
CA SER A 443 -1.77 21.30 4.71
C SER A 443 -2.62 20.97 3.48
N ASP A 444 -3.89 21.40 3.49
CA ASP A 444 -4.79 21.24 2.33
C ASP A 444 -4.18 21.87 1.07
N ARG A 445 -3.60 23.06 1.23
CA ARG A 445 -2.90 23.74 0.13
C ARG A 445 -1.74 22.93 -0.43
N MET A 446 -0.96 22.24 0.40
CA MET A 446 0.13 21.38 -0.06
C MET A 446 -0.41 20.17 -0.85
N ILE A 447 -1.58 19.65 -0.49
CA ILE A 447 -2.23 18.56 -1.25
C ILE A 447 -2.73 19.05 -2.60
N GLU A 448 -3.33 20.26 -2.66
CA GLU A 448 -3.72 20.91 -3.91
C GLU A 448 -2.52 21.19 -4.83
N ASP A 449 -1.44 21.73 -4.28
CA ASP A 449 -0.22 22.01 -5.04
C ASP A 449 0.41 20.70 -5.57
N LYS A 450 0.38 19.64 -4.77
CA LYS A 450 0.78 18.30 -5.21
C LYS A 450 -0.10 17.79 -6.36
N PHE A 451 -1.42 17.94 -6.25
CA PHE A 451 -2.34 17.56 -7.31
C PHE A 451 -2.03 18.32 -8.61
N LEU A 452 -1.88 19.65 -8.54
CA LEU A 452 -1.58 20.48 -9.70
C LEU A 452 -0.25 20.08 -10.36
N GLY A 453 0.78 19.79 -9.57
CA GLY A 453 2.07 19.31 -10.07
C GLY A 453 1.97 17.94 -10.75
N LEU A 454 1.13 17.02 -10.22
CA LEU A 454 0.88 15.71 -10.81
C LEU A 454 0.02 15.77 -12.09
N ALA A 455 -0.84 16.77 -12.21
CA ALA A 455 -1.71 16.98 -13.37
C ALA A 455 -1.03 17.78 -14.49
N GLU A 456 0.12 18.41 -14.23
CA GLU A 456 0.83 19.25 -15.19
C GLU A 456 1.20 18.46 -16.45
N GLY A 457 0.85 18.99 -17.63
CA GLY A 457 1.10 18.34 -18.92
C GLY A 457 0.17 17.16 -19.25
N ILE A 458 -0.72 16.75 -18.32
CA ILE A 458 -1.70 15.67 -18.50
C ILE A 458 -3.11 16.24 -18.66
N LEU A 459 -3.52 17.13 -17.76
CA LEU A 459 -4.83 17.77 -17.78
C LEU A 459 -4.69 19.28 -18.06
N ALA A 460 -5.70 19.87 -18.69
CA ALA A 460 -5.78 21.33 -18.76
C ALA A 460 -5.93 21.92 -17.34
N THR A 461 -5.34 23.09 -17.09
CA THR A 461 -5.33 23.73 -15.77
C THR A 461 -6.72 23.92 -15.19
N ASP A 462 -7.69 24.35 -16.00
CA ASP A 462 -9.06 24.55 -15.57
C ASP A 462 -9.76 23.22 -15.22
N GLN A 463 -9.45 22.15 -15.98
CA GLN A 463 -9.93 20.80 -15.68
C GLN A 463 -9.36 20.31 -14.34
N ALA A 464 -8.07 20.48 -14.11
CA ALA A 464 -7.41 20.12 -12.85
C ALA A 464 -8.03 20.86 -11.66
N ARG A 465 -8.26 22.18 -11.77
CA ARG A 465 -8.93 22.99 -10.74
C ARG A 465 -10.38 22.56 -10.49
N SER A 466 -11.11 22.22 -11.56
CA SER A 466 -12.47 21.69 -11.45
C SER A 466 -12.52 20.37 -10.67
N ILE A 467 -11.55 19.47 -10.88
CA ILE A 467 -11.47 18.21 -10.13
C ILE A 467 -11.15 18.47 -8.64
N ILE A 468 -10.25 19.40 -8.34
CA ILE A 468 -9.95 19.79 -6.95
C ILE A 468 -11.23 20.27 -6.25
N ASP A 469 -12.02 21.17 -6.91
CA ASP A 469 -13.29 21.65 -6.37
C ASP A 469 -14.30 20.50 -6.18
N LEU A 470 -14.42 19.59 -7.12
CA LEU A 470 -15.28 18.40 -6.99
C LEU A 470 -14.87 17.52 -5.81
N CYS A 471 -13.58 17.29 -5.59
CA CYS A 471 -13.10 16.51 -4.46
C CYS A 471 -13.40 17.20 -3.11
N TRP A 472 -13.20 18.51 -3.00
CA TRP A 472 -13.49 19.26 -1.76
C TRP A 472 -14.98 19.29 -1.40
N ARG A 473 -15.86 19.26 -2.36
CA ARG A 473 -17.33 19.21 -2.16
C ARG A 473 -17.93 17.85 -2.49
N ALA A 474 -17.13 16.79 -2.44
CA ALA A 474 -17.54 15.45 -2.87
C ALA A 474 -18.86 15.00 -2.21
N ASP A 475 -19.04 15.23 -0.91
CA ASP A 475 -20.23 14.87 -0.15
C ASP A 475 -21.49 15.69 -0.50
N GLN A 476 -21.36 16.75 -1.31
CA GLN A 476 -22.47 17.58 -1.78
C GLN A 476 -22.93 17.19 -3.20
N LEU A 477 -22.20 16.32 -3.89
CA LEU A 477 -22.52 15.93 -5.25
C LEU A 477 -23.76 15.03 -5.30
N ALA A 478 -24.66 15.32 -6.23
CA ALA A 478 -25.77 14.45 -6.53
C ALA A 478 -25.33 13.16 -7.26
N ASP A 479 -24.25 13.28 -8.05
CA ASP A 479 -23.65 12.17 -8.80
C ASP A 479 -22.11 12.22 -8.64
N ALA A 480 -21.57 11.34 -7.82
CA ALA A 480 -20.14 11.25 -7.54
C ALA A 480 -19.32 10.74 -8.75
N GLY A 481 -19.94 10.06 -9.70
CA GLY A 481 -19.29 9.64 -10.96
C GLY A 481 -18.76 10.81 -11.80
N GLU A 482 -19.23 12.05 -11.51
CA GLU A 482 -18.70 13.24 -12.15
C GLU A 482 -17.18 13.41 -11.93
N ILE A 483 -16.67 13.01 -10.76
CA ILE A 483 -15.22 13.07 -10.45
C ILE A 483 -14.44 12.20 -11.43
N ALA A 484 -14.89 10.96 -11.66
CA ALA A 484 -14.24 10.04 -12.58
C ALA A 484 -14.32 10.54 -14.03
N ARG A 485 -15.52 10.92 -14.49
CA ARG A 485 -15.72 11.43 -15.86
C ARG A 485 -14.88 12.67 -16.15
N ARG A 486 -14.68 13.55 -15.16
CA ARG A 486 -13.84 14.74 -15.29
C ARG A 486 -12.35 14.40 -15.30
N GLY A 487 -11.95 13.25 -14.76
CA GLY A 487 -10.56 12.81 -14.69
C GLY A 487 -9.98 12.25 -15.99
N GLY A 488 -10.80 11.95 -17.00
CA GLY A 488 -10.34 11.48 -18.32
C GLY A 488 -9.81 12.62 -19.20
N THR A 489 -9.04 12.25 -20.23
CA THR A 489 -8.66 13.15 -21.32
C THR A 489 -9.50 12.87 -22.57
N THR A 490 -9.56 13.80 -23.51
CA THR A 490 -10.24 13.65 -24.81
C THR A 490 -9.30 13.08 -25.86
#